data_2c76a482c7f180012d1f202eda14defa
#
_entry.id   2c76a482c7f180012d1f202eda14defa
#
_cell.length_a   1.000
_cell.length_b   1.000
_cell.length_c   1.000
_cell.angle_alpha   90.00
_cell.angle_beta   90.00
_cell.angle_gamma   90.00
#
_symmetry.space_group_name_H-M   'P 1'
#
loop_
_entity.id
_entity.type
_entity.pdbx_description
1 polymer ?
#
loop_
_entity_poly.entity_id
_entity_poly.type
_entity_poly.pdbx_seq_one_letter_code
_entity_poly.pdbx_strand_id
1 'polypeptide(L)'
;MKDRSWLAIMKSRQWRALLLPLAFLLAGFLVSVCAPGNSVRQQSESGEPLPAPLAVLRAIQEAVLQFDKNLTLPILLALVFLLPVLWNAAANAHLSFRWPLLFFVFTFGLYAAQFCPTWYALKQAGPDRLLDIIFYSAFFWMAVNLFYFLGWLQRRLWAENGAVPQGRYTIGFVAVTAALLAVSCFSMRDMLNFTSIQAMNALRTGQAQQYHAEFEARVE
;
A
#
# COMPACT_ATOMS: atom_id res chain seq x y z
N MET A 1 -27.37 23.97 9.78
CA MET A 1 -26.82 22.79 9.08
C MET A 1 -27.98 21.83 8.85
N LYS A 2 -28.39 21.64 7.58
CA LYS A 2 -29.53 20.77 7.23
C LYS A 2 -29.10 19.32 7.44
N ASP A 3 -29.76 18.62 8.38
CA ASP A 3 -29.69 17.17 8.54
C ASP A 3 -30.11 16.52 7.22
N ARG A 4 -29.14 16.18 6.40
CA ARG A 4 -29.40 15.26 5.28
C ARG A 4 -29.59 13.88 5.91
N SER A 5 -30.84 13.45 6.01
CA SER A 5 -31.15 12.11 6.49
C SER A 5 -30.35 11.09 5.65
N TRP A 6 -29.81 10.07 6.27
CA TRP A 6 -29.07 8.97 5.62
C TRP A 6 -29.86 8.38 4.43
N LEU A 7 -31.18 8.39 4.51
CA LEU A 7 -32.10 7.98 3.44
C LEU A 7 -32.02 8.86 2.20
N ALA A 8 -31.80 10.18 2.34
CA ALA A 8 -31.64 11.07 1.21
C ALA A 8 -30.27 10.87 0.51
N ILE A 9 -29.24 10.52 1.24
CA ILE A 9 -27.91 10.17 0.71
C ILE A 9 -28.01 8.86 -0.07
N MET A 10 -28.63 7.82 0.49
CA MET A 10 -28.84 6.52 -0.17
C MET A 10 -29.73 6.62 -1.42
N LYS A 11 -30.61 7.60 -1.52
CA LYS A 11 -31.49 7.85 -2.67
C LYS A 11 -30.81 8.65 -3.78
N SER A 12 -29.59 9.17 -3.56
CA SER A 12 -28.87 9.96 -4.54
C SER A 12 -28.40 9.10 -5.74
N ARG A 13 -28.43 9.68 -6.94
CA ARG A 13 -27.99 9.01 -8.19
C ARG A 13 -26.54 8.51 -8.08
N GLN A 14 -25.72 9.18 -7.29
CA GLN A 14 -24.29 8.86 -7.10
C GLN A 14 -24.08 7.51 -6.40
N TRP A 15 -24.88 7.19 -5.37
CA TRP A 15 -24.78 5.89 -4.69
C TRP A 15 -25.24 4.73 -5.58
N ARG A 16 -26.28 4.97 -6.40
CA ARG A 16 -26.73 3.95 -7.36
C ARG A 16 -25.67 3.64 -8.42
N ALA A 17 -24.88 4.65 -8.83
CA ALA A 17 -23.76 4.44 -9.75
C ALA A 17 -22.62 3.62 -9.15
N LEU A 18 -22.45 3.63 -7.82
CA LEU A 18 -21.45 2.81 -7.10
C LEU A 18 -21.92 1.38 -6.83
N LEU A 19 -23.24 1.14 -6.80
CA LEU A 19 -23.77 -0.21 -6.51
C LEU A 19 -23.42 -1.22 -7.60
N LEU A 20 -23.40 -0.79 -8.86
CA LEU A 20 -23.08 -1.68 -9.98
C LEU A 20 -21.62 -2.16 -9.93
N PRO A 21 -20.60 -1.28 -9.85
CA PRO A 21 -19.21 -1.70 -9.65
C PRO A 21 -19.02 -2.57 -8.40
N LEU A 22 -19.68 -2.23 -7.30
CA LEU A 22 -19.62 -3.02 -6.07
C LEU A 22 -20.20 -4.41 -6.26
N ALA A 23 -21.33 -4.54 -6.95
CA ALA A 23 -21.94 -5.84 -7.26
C ALA A 23 -21.02 -6.70 -8.13
N PHE A 24 -20.39 -6.13 -9.17
CA PHE A 24 -19.41 -6.84 -9.99
C PHE A 24 -18.17 -7.26 -9.21
N LEU A 25 -17.69 -6.40 -8.30
CA LEU A 25 -16.54 -6.69 -7.44
C LEU A 25 -16.86 -7.83 -6.49
N LEU A 26 -18.03 -7.82 -5.87
CA LEU A 26 -18.51 -8.91 -5.00
C LEU A 26 -18.73 -10.21 -5.79
N ALA A 27 -19.30 -10.15 -6.98
CA ALA A 27 -19.48 -11.32 -7.84
C ALA A 27 -18.13 -11.91 -8.25
N GLY A 28 -17.17 -11.08 -8.68
CA GLY A 28 -15.80 -11.52 -9.01
C GLY A 28 -15.08 -12.12 -7.80
N PHE A 29 -15.25 -11.53 -6.63
CA PHE A 29 -14.71 -12.08 -5.38
C PHE A 29 -15.31 -13.45 -5.05
N LEU A 30 -16.63 -13.61 -5.15
CA LEU A 30 -17.30 -14.90 -4.91
C LEU A 30 -16.83 -15.97 -5.90
N VAL A 31 -16.74 -15.65 -7.19
CA VAL A 31 -16.19 -16.56 -8.20
C VAL A 31 -14.76 -16.97 -7.87
N SER A 32 -13.93 -16.01 -7.46
CA SER A 32 -12.55 -16.28 -7.07
C SER A 32 -12.46 -17.18 -5.84
N VAL A 33 -13.26 -16.94 -4.82
CA VAL A 33 -13.28 -17.76 -3.58
C VAL A 33 -13.79 -19.17 -3.84
N CYS A 34 -14.84 -19.31 -4.68
CA CYS A 34 -15.45 -20.60 -5.02
C CYS A 34 -14.67 -21.38 -6.09
N ALA A 35 -13.56 -20.86 -6.62
CA ALA A 35 -12.77 -21.54 -7.64
C ALA A 35 -12.23 -22.89 -7.12
N PRO A 36 -12.48 -24.02 -7.83
CA PRO A 36 -12.09 -25.37 -7.34
C PRO A 36 -10.59 -25.51 -7.04
N GLY A 37 -9.73 -24.76 -7.74
CA GLY A 37 -8.29 -24.76 -7.53
C GLY A 37 -7.85 -24.25 -6.15
N ASN A 38 -8.68 -23.46 -5.47
CA ASN A 38 -8.34 -22.94 -4.14
C ASN A 38 -8.35 -24.04 -3.07
N SER A 39 -9.35 -24.93 -3.12
CA SER A 39 -9.44 -26.06 -2.17
C SER A 39 -8.32 -27.06 -2.37
N VAL A 40 -7.92 -27.33 -3.62
CA VAL A 40 -6.80 -28.23 -3.93
C VAL A 40 -5.48 -27.66 -3.43
N ARG A 41 -5.22 -26.36 -3.62
CA ARG A 41 -4.02 -25.70 -3.11
C ARG A 41 -3.96 -25.66 -1.58
N GLN A 42 -5.08 -25.42 -0.92
CA GLN A 42 -5.14 -25.44 0.55
C GLN A 42 -4.78 -26.81 1.11
N GLN A 43 -5.25 -27.89 0.49
CA GLN A 43 -4.95 -29.24 0.95
C GLN A 43 -3.50 -29.66 0.70
N SER A 44 -2.88 -29.18 -0.40
CA SER A 44 -1.52 -29.57 -0.77
C SER A 44 -0.41 -28.82 0.00
N GLU A 45 -0.64 -27.55 0.37
CA GLU A 45 0.46 -26.72 0.92
C GLU A 45 0.44 -26.54 2.44
N SER A 46 -0.71 -26.58 3.11
CA SER A 46 -0.77 -26.16 4.53
C SER A 46 -1.60 -27.02 5.46
N GLY A 47 -2.23 -28.08 4.99
CA GLY A 47 -3.17 -28.85 5.80
C GLY A 47 -4.41 -28.03 6.20
N GLU A 48 -4.91 -28.22 7.44
CA GLU A 48 -6.09 -27.48 7.91
C GLU A 48 -5.85 -25.96 7.97
N PRO A 49 -6.80 -25.14 7.48
CA PRO A 49 -6.68 -23.69 7.53
C PRO A 49 -6.63 -23.16 8.97
N LEU A 50 -6.04 -21.99 9.15
CA LEU A 50 -6.02 -21.34 10.47
C LEU A 50 -7.44 -20.90 10.85
N PRO A 51 -7.87 -21.02 12.13
CA PRO A 51 -9.14 -20.44 12.56
C PRO A 51 -9.24 -18.96 12.18
N ALA A 52 -10.37 -18.55 11.59
CA ALA A 52 -10.54 -17.19 11.05
C ALA A 52 -10.17 -16.05 12.05
N PRO A 53 -10.58 -16.10 13.34
CA PRO A 53 -10.17 -15.06 14.31
C PRO A 53 -8.64 -15.00 14.50
N LEU A 54 -7.99 -16.15 14.50
CA LEU A 54 -6.53 -16.22 14.67
C LEU A 54 -5.82 -15.72 13.40
N ALA A 55 -6.35 -16.01 12.22
CA ALA A 55 -5.83 -15.47 10.97
C ALA A 55 -5.91 -13.93 10.93
N VAL A 56 -7.01 -13.34 11.40
CA VAL A 56 -7.15 -11.88 11.52
C VAL A 56 -6.11 -11.29 12.49
N LEU A 57 -5.93 -11.90 13.66
CA LEU A 57 -4.92 -11.43 14.62
C LEU A 57 -3.51 -11.52 14.05
N ARG A 58 -3.18 -12.61 13.36
CA ARG A 58 -1.89 -12.79 12.67
C ARG A 58 -1.71 -11.78 11.54
N ALA A 59 -2.75 -11.50 10.78
CA ALA A 59 -2.73 -10.48 9.72
C ALA A 59 -2.45 -9.07 10.29
N ILE A 60 -3.05 -8.71 11.42
CA ILE A 60 -2.78 -7.44 12.10
C ILE A 60 -1.33 -7.39 12.60
N GLN A 61 -0.86 -8.47 13.23
CA GLN A 61 0.52 -8.58 13.69
C GLN A 61 1.50 -8.44 12.51
N GLU A 62 1.25 -9.14 11.41
CA GLU A 62 2.09 -9.07 10.21
C GLU A 62 2.08 -7.68 9.58
N ALA A 63 0.92 -7.02 9.53
CA ALA A 63 0.81 -5.65 9.02
C ALA A 63 1.71 -4.69 9.81
N VAL A 64 1.77 -4.81 11.14
CA VAL A 64 2.67 -4.00 11.97
C VAL A 64 4.13 -4.31 11.68
N LEU A 65 4.51 -5.60 11.59
CA LEU A 65 5.88 -6.01 11.31
C LEU A 65 6.34 -5.57 9.91
N GLN A 66 5.48 -5.70 8.91
CA GLN A 66 5.80 -5.27 7.56
C GLN A 66 5.85 -3.74 7.44
N PHE A 67 5.00 -3.04 8.19
CA PHE A 67 5.09 -1.58 8.26
C PHE A 67 6.44 -1.12 8.81
N ASP A 68 6.90 -1.72 9.91
CA ASP A 68 8.22 -1.42 10.51
C ASP A 68 9.37 -1.69 9.52
N LYS A 69 9.36 -2.85 8.86
CA LYS A 69 10.34 -3.20 7.82
C LYS A 69 10.33 -2.24 6.63
N ASN A 70 9.15 -1.77 6.23
CA ASN A 70 8.97 -0.87 5.09
C ASN A 70 9.27 0.59 5.43
N LEU A 71 9.34 0.96 6.71
CA LEU A 71 9.63 2.33 7.15
C LEU A 71 11.13 2.65 7.03
N THR A 72 11.64 2.59 5.83
CA THR A 72 13.04 2.87 5.51
C THR A 72 13.28 4.35 5.19
N LEU A 73 14.54 4.78 5.30
CA LEU A 73 14.91 6.17 5.02
C LEU A 73 14.48 6.65 3.62
N PRO A 74 14.63 5.88 2.52
CA PRO A 74 14.13 6.28 1.21
C PRO A 74 12.62 6.49 1.17
N ILE A 75 11.85 5.64 1.86
CA ILE A 75 10.39 5.78 1.93
C ILE A 75 10.00 7.06 2.68
N LEU A 76 10.66 7.34 3.80
CA LEU A 76 10.43 8.59 4.54
C LEU A 76 10.77 9.82 3.69
N LEU A 77 11.90 9.81 2.99
CA LEU A 77 12.29 10.90 2.09
C LEU A 77 11.33 11.04 0.90
N ALA A 78 10.81 9.93 0.37
CA ALA A 78 9.80 9.96 -0.68
C ALA A 78 8.48 10.60 -0.18
N LEU A 79 8.05 10.27 1.05
CA LEU A 79 6.88 10.91 1.66
C LEU A 79 7.12 12.41 1.91
N VAL A 80 8.33 12.78 2.38
CA VAL A 80 8.73 14.19 2.55
C VAL A 80 8.74 14.92 1.21
N PHE A 81 9.25 14.30 0.15
CA PHE A 81 9.21 14.82 -1.22
C PHE A 81 7.78 15.11 -1.69
N LEU A 82 6.82 14.27 -1.32
CA LEU A 82 5.41 14.44 -1.66
C LEU A 82 4.70 15.52 -0.84
N LEU A 83 5.27 15.99 0.29
CA LEU A 83 4.61 16.96 1.19
C LEU A 83 4.04 18.19 0.48
N PRO A 84 4.77 18.91 -0.42
CA PRO A 84 4.21 20.09 -1.07
C PRO A 84 3.01 19.80 -1.94
N VAL A 85 3.04 18.66 -2.65
CA VAL A 85 1.93 18.21 -3.51
C VAL A 85 0.71 17.84 -2.67
N LEU A 86 0.92 17.04 -1.61
CA LEU A 86 -0.16 16.61 -0.71
C LEU A 86 -0.74 17.80 0.06
N TRP A 87 0.11 18.77 0.46
CA TRP A 87 -0.31 20.00 1.11
C TRP A 87 -1.26 20.82 0.22
N ASN A 88 -0.87 21.07 -1.02
CA ASN A 88 -1.70 21.82 -1.97
C ASN A 88 -2.98 21.03 -2.33
N ALA A 89 -2.88 19.72 -2.52
CA ALA A 89 -4.04 18.88 -2.78
C ALA A 89 -5.04 18.90 -1.60
N ALA A 90 -4.55 18.85 -0.36
CA ALA A 90 -5.38 18.91 0.84
C ALA A 90 -6.06 20.28 1.01
N ALA A 91 -5.36 21.39 0.67
CA ALA A 91 -5.93 22.73 0.71
C ALA A 91 -7.12 22.89 -0.27
N ASN A 92 -7.03 22.29 -1.45
CA ASN A 92 -8.04 22.36 -2.49
C ASN A 92 -9.13 21.27 -2.37
N ALA A 93 -8.96 20.31 -1.48
CA ALA A 93 -9.91 19.22 -1.32
C ALA A 93 -11.20 19.67 -0.58
N HIS A 94 -12.35 19.31 -1.11
CA HIS A 94 -13.66 19.55 -0.48
C HIS A 94 -14.01 18.51 0.61
N LEU A 95 -13.01 17.91 1.26
CA LEU A 95 -13.19 16.92 2.32
C LEU A 95 -13.21 17.59 3.70
N SER A 96 -13.93 17.01 4.64
CA SER A 96 -14.06 17.60 5.99
C SER A 96 -12.87 17.31 6.92
N PHE A 97 -12.02 16.34 6.64
CA PHE A 97 -10.85 15.91 7.44
C PHE A 97 -11.09 15.89 8.97
N ARG A 98 -12.24 15.39 9.39
CA ARG A 98 -12.73 15.62 10.76
C ARG A 98 -12.13 14.68 11.79
N TRP A 99 -11.81 13.45 11.40
CA TRP A 99 -11.45 12.34 12.29
C TRP A 99 -10.18 11.62 11.83
N PRO A 100 -8.98 12.23 11.99
CA PRO A 100 -7.75 11.65 11.46
C PRO A 100 -7.42 10.30 12.09
N LEU A 101 -7.65 10.13 13.40
CA LEU A 101 -7.39 8.85 14.07
C LEU A 101 -8.32 7.74 13.59
N LEU A 102 -9.63 8.04 13.45
CA LEU A 102 -10.59 7.05 12.93
C LEU A 102 -10.26 6.66 11.49
N PHE A 103 -9.87 7.64 10.67
CA PHE A 103 -9.43 7.40 9.30
C PHE A 103 -8.19 6.51 9.27
N PHE A 104 -7.20 6.78 10.12
CA PHE A 104 -6.00 5.97 10.25
C PHE A 104 -6.33 4.53 10.63
N VAL A 105 -7.14 4.31 11.68
CA VAL A 105 -7.53 2.97 12.14
C VAL A 105 -8.28 2.21 11.05
N PHE A 106 -9.20 2.87 10.35
CA PHE A 106 -9.95 2.26 9.25
C PHE A 106 -9.03 1.86 8.09
N THR A 107 -8.17 2.77 7.65
CA THR A 107 -7.24 2.50 6.54
C THR A 107 -6.16 1.50 6.92
N PHE A 108 -5.72 1.48 8.18
CA PHE A 108 -4.83 0.44 8.70
C PHE A 108 -5.52 -0.93 8.69
N GLY A 109 -6.80 -1.01 9.06
CA GLY A 109 -7.59 -2.23 8.94
C GLY A 109 -7.65 -2.75 7.51
N LEU A 110 -7.82 -1.87 6.51
CA LEU A 110 -7.78 -2.25 5.10
C LEU A 110 -6.39 -2.74 4.67
N TYR A 111 -5.32 -2.12 5.17
CA TYR A 111 -3.96 -2.57 4.91
C TYR A 111 -3.70 -3.96 5.54
N ALA A 112 -4.08 -4.14 6.79
CA ALA A 112 -3.94 -5.43 7.50
C ALA A 112 -4.77 -6.54 6.85
N ALA A 113 -5.95 -6.22 6.31
CA ALA A 113 -6.81 -7.20 5.65
C ALA A 113 -6.15 -7.88 4.43
N GLN A 114 -5.13 -7.27 3.82
CA GLN A 114 -4.41 -7.86 2.70
C GLN A 114 -3.60 -9.10 3.10
N PHE A 115 -3.23 -9.24 4.37
CA PHE A 115 -2.54 -10.41 4.91
C PHE A 115 -3.48 -11.53 5.36
N CYS A 116 -4.78 -11.25 5.52
CA CYS A 116 -5.74 -12.26 6.01
C CYS A 116 -5.82 -13.52 5.14
N PRO A 117 -5.88 -13.42 3.80
CA PRO A 117 -5.99 -14.61 2.95
C PRO A 117 -4.79 -15.55 3.08
N THR A 118 -3.57 -14.99 3.16
CA THR A 118 -2.35 -15.79 3.27
C THR A 118 -2.20 -16.42 4.64
N TRP A 119 -2.49 -15.69 5.71
CA TRP A 119 -2.48 -16.25 7.06
C TRP A 119 -3.57 -17.31 7.25
N TYR A 120 -4.74 -17.13 6.63
CA TYR A 120 -5.80 -18.13 6.67
C TYR A 120 -5.42 -19.41 5.92
N ALA A 121 -4.92 -19.28 4.69
CA ALA A 121 -4.66 -20.40 3.80
C ALA A 121 -3.28 -21.04 3.99
N LEU A 122 -2.22 -20.23 4.17
CA LEU A 122 -0.82 -20.66 4.15
C LEU A 122 -0.14 -20.61 5.52
N LYS A 123 -0.79 -20.07 6.55
CA LYS A 123 -0.23 -19.86 7.91
C LYS A 123 1.08 -19.06 7.93
N GLN A 124 1.30 -18.23 6.91
CA GLN A 124 2.49 -17.39 6.75
C GLN A 124 2.15 -16.07 6.05
N ALA A 125 3.07 -15.11 6.04
CA ALA A 125 2.88 -13.79 5.45
C ALA A 125 2.58 -13.82 3.93
N GLY A 126 2.96 -14.89 3.26
CA GLY A 126 2.78 -15.07 1.82
C GLY A 126 4.11 -15.07 1.06
N PRO A 127 4.06 -15.40 -0.24
CA PRO A 127 5.24 -15.40 -1.09
C PRO A 127 5.75 -13.97 -1.35
N ASP A 128 7.05 -13.84 -1.64
CA ASP A 128 7.73 -12.54 -1.82
C ASP A 128 7.04 -11.63 -2.85
N ARG A 129 6.53 -12.21 -3.94
CA ARG A 129 5.79 -11.44 -4.97
C ARG A 129 4.54 -10.74 -4.42
N LEU A 130 3.87 -11.35 -3.45
CA LEU A 130 2.72 -10.75 -2.79
C LEU A 130 3.18 -9.65 -1.83
N LEU A 131 4.28 -9.87 -1.11
CA LEU A 131 4.86 -8.87 -0.22
C LEU A 131 5.31 -7.62 -0.97
N ASP A 132 5.82 -7.77 -2.21
CA ASP A 132 6.14 -6.63 -3.09
C ASP A 132 4.89 -5.80 -3.41
N ILE A 133 3.76 -6.46 -3.74
CA ILE A 133 2.49 -5.75 -4.00
C ILE A 133 2.01 -5.02 -2.75
N ILE A 134 2.10 -5.68 -1.59
CA ILE A 134 1.72 -5.11 -0.29
C ILE A 134 2.64 -3.95 0.09
N PHE A 135 3.92 -4.00 -0.29
CA PHE A 135 4.85 -2.89 -0.13
C PHE A 135 4.38 -1.61 -0.84
N TYR A 136 3.99 -1.70 -2.12
CA TYR A 136 3.42 -0.54 -2.82
C TYR A 136 2.11 -0.07 -2.20
N SER A 137 1.29 -1.00 -1.75
CA SER A 137 0.06 -0.69 -1.02
C SER A 137 0.35 0.04 0.31
N ALA A 138 1.40 -0.35 1.04
CA ALA A 138 1.86 0.33 2.26
C ALA A 138 2.29 1.76 1.98
N PHE A 139 3.07 2.00 0.92
CA PHE A 139 3.48 3.34 0.52
C PHE A 139 2.27 4.23 0.18
N PHE A 140 1.35 3.71 -0.63
CA PHE A 140 0.11 4.41 -0.95
C PHE A 140 -0.73 4.71 0.30
N TRP A 141 -0.86 3.74 1.20
CA TRP A 141 -1.55 3.89 2.48
C TRP A 141 -0.92 5.01 3.34
N MET A 142 0.41 5.05 3.44
CA MET A 142 1.13 6.12 4.15
C MET A 142 0.86 7.49 3.51
N ALA A 143 0.93 7.60 2.18
CA ALA A 143 0.69 8.85 1.46
C ALA A 143 -0.75 9.36 1.65
N VAL A 144 -1.75 8.46 1.62
CA VAL A 144 -3.17 8.82 1.85
C VAL A 144 -3.41 9.27 3.29
N ASN A 145 -2.80 8.62 4.28
CA ASN A 145 -2.90 9.04 5.67
C ASN A 145 -2.20 10.38 5.90
N LEU A 146 -1.04 10.59 5.29
CA LEU A 146 -0.33 11.86 5.33
C LEU A 146 -1.18 12.99 4.71
N PHE A 147 -1.78 12.76 3.54
CA PHE A 147 -2.72 13.69 2.91
C PHE A 147 -3.88 14.06 3.84
N TYR A 148 -4.51 13.06 4.46
CA TYR A 148 -5.63 13.28 5.35
C TYR A 148 -5.21 14.06 6.61
N PHE A 149 -4.06 13.72 7.19
CA PHE A 149 -3.49 14.40 8.35
C PHE A 149 -3.14 15.85 8.04
N LEU A 150 -2.51 16.12 6.89
CA LEU A 150 -2.20 17.48 6.44
C LEU A 150 -3.46 18.32 6.25
N GLY A 151 -4.52 17.75 5.67
CA GLY A 151 -5.80 18.43 5.52
C GLY A 151 -6.48 18.74 6.86
N TRP A 152 -6.38 17.85 7.84
CA TRP A 152 -6.84 18.09 9.20
C TRP A 152 -6.02 19.19 9.88
N LEU A 153 -4.68 19.15 9.77
CA LEU A 153 -3.77 20.12 10.36
C LEU A 153 -4.01 21.54 9.80
N GLN A 154 -4.15 21.65 8.48
CA GLN A 154 -4.44 22.91 7.82
C GLN A 154 -5.73 23.55 8.36
N ARG A 155 -6.80 22.76 8.46
CA ARG A 155 -8.09 23.27 8.93
C ARG A 155 -8.09 23.63 10.40
N ARG A 156 -7.25 22.96 11.21
CA ARG A 156 -7.12 23.27 12.62
C ARG A 156 -6.27 24.52 12.87
N LEU A 157 -5.18 24.71 12.11
CA LEU A 157 -4.23 25.82 12.35
C LEU A 157 -4.62 27.11 11.62
N TRP A 158 -5.26 27.00 10.45
CA TRP A 158 -5.58 28.14 9.60
C TRP A 158 -7.09 28.37 9.40
N ALA A 159 -7.94 27.73 10.20
CA ALA A 159 -9.39 27.89 10.12
C ALA A 159 -9.85 29.35 10.29
N GLU A 160 -9.12 30.15 11.07
CA GLU A 160 -9.46 31.55 11.36
C GLU A 160 -8.81 32.55 10.38
N ASN A 161 -7.69 32.22 9.76
CA ASN A 161 -6.89 33.16 8.98
C ASN A 161 -7.02 33.05 7.46
N GLY A 162 -7.82 32.09 6.96
CA GLY A 162 -8.26 32.00 5.55
C GLY A 162 -7.18 31.72 4.49
N ALA A 163 -5.91 31.87 4.79
CA ALA A 163 -4.83 31.68 3.83
C ALA A 163 -3.86 30.58 4.28
N VAL A 164 -3.91 29.45 3.59
CA VAL A 164 -2.87 28.42 3.71
C VAL A 164 -1.60 28.98 3.07
N PRO A 165 -0.44 29.00 3.74
CA PRO A 165 0.80 29.48 3.17
C PRO A 165 1.13 28.69 1.89
N GLN A 166 1.04 29.33 0.74
CA GLN A 166 1.51 28.75 -0.52
C GLN A 166 3.00 29.02 -0.62
N GLY A 167 3.79 27.95 -0.47
CA GLY A 167 5.21 28.07 -0.28
C GLY A 167 5.98 28.58 -1.50
N ARG A 168 6.54 29.77 -1.38
CA ARG A 168 7.56 30.33 -2.28
C ARG A 168 8.85 29.49 -2.28
N TYR A 169 9.00 28.60 -1.31
CA TYR A 169 10.16 27.73 -1.08
C TYR A 169 9.98 26.32 -1.65
N THR A 170 8.89 26.04 -2.36
CA THR A 170 8.55 24.69 -2.82
C THR A 170 9.62 24.13 -3.75
N ILE A 171 10.19 24.93 -4.66
CA ILE A 171 11.19 24.45 -5.62
C ILE A 171 12.50 24.06 -4.90
N GLY A 172 13.00 24.88 -4.01
CA GLY A 172 14.22 24.60 -3.25
C GLY A 172 14.03 23.36 -2.33
N PHE A 173 12.88 23.27 -1.67
CA PHE A 173 12.54 22.13 -0.84
C PHE A 173 12.47 20.83 -1.66
N VAL A 174 11.79 20.84 -2.82
CA VAL A 174 11.70 19.70 -3.73
C VAL A 174 13.09 19.30 -4.25
N ALA A 175 13.93 20.26 -4.65
CA ALA A 175 15.27 19.98 -5.12
C ALA A 175 16.15 19.33 -4.04
N VAL A 176 16.12 19.86 -2.80
CA VAL A 176 16.90 19.30 -1.68
C VAL A 176 16.41 17.91 -1.31
N THR A 177 15.10 17.72 -1.19
CA THR A 177 14.54 16.39 -0.85
C THR A 177 14.76 15.37 -1.95
N ALA A 178 14.70 15.75 -3.23
CA ALA A 178 15.04 14.89 -4.35
C ALA A 178 16.53 14.47 -4.32
N ALA A 179 17.43 15.41 -4.02
CA ALA A 179 18.85 15.11 -3.89
C ALA A 179 19.12 14.16 -2.70
N LEU A 180 18.50 14.40 -1.55
CA LEU A 180 18.61 13.51 -0.38
C LEU A 180 18.04 12.13 -0.65
N LEU A 181 16.90 12.03 -1.37
CA LEU A 181 16.31 10.76 -1.77
C LEU A 181 17.25 10.01 -2.71
N ALA A 182 17.82 10.68 -3.72
CA ALA A 182 18.79 10.08 -4.62
C ALA A 182 20.01 9.56 -3.85
N VAL A 183 20.62 10.38 -2.98
CA VAL A 183 21.76 9.97 -2.14
C VAL A 183 21.40 8.79 -1.24
N SER A 184 20.22 8.79 -0.64
CA SER A 184 19.74 7.68 0.21
C SER A 184 19.58 6.38 -0.59
N CYS A 185 19.00 6.45 -1.78
CA CYS A 185 18.87 5.29 -2.67
C CYS A 185 20.24 4.75 -3.10
N PHE A 186 21.19 5.63 -3.41
CA PHE A 186 22.55 5.22 -3.81
C PHE A 186 23.41 4.74 -2.63
N SER A 187 23.17 5.24 -1.41
CA SER A 187 23.92 4.86 -0.21
C SER A 187 23.46 3.53 0.39
N MET A 188 22.31 3.00 -0.04
CA MET A 188 21.86 1.71 0.44
C MET A 188 22.81 0.61 -0.04
N ARG A 189 23.43 -0.08 0.92
CA ARG A 189 24.28 -1.28 0.70
C ARG A 189 23.58 -2.38 -0.10
N ASP A 190 22.24 -2.33 -0.12
CA ASP A 190 21.38 -3.30 -0.78
C ASP A 190 21.08 -2.98 -2.26
N MET A 191 21.70 -1.94 -2.85
CA MET A 191 21.57 -1.69 -4.28
C MET A 191 22.02 -2.89 -5.13
N LEU A 192 23.01 -3.63 -4.67
CA LEU A 192 23.49 -4.85 -5.32
C LEU A 192 22.46 -6.00 -5.24
N ASN A 193 21.50 -5.90 -4.34
CA ASN A 193 20.45 -6.89 -4.14
C ASN A 193 19.18 -6.63 -4.98
N PHE A 194 19.11 -5.51 -5.71
CA PHE A 194 18.00 -5.32 -6.66
C PHE A 194 18.03 -6.39 -7.74
N THR A 195 16.91 -7.06 -7.94
CA THR A 195 16.76 -8.17 -8.89
C THR A 195 17.23 -7.81 -10.30
N SER A 196 17.02 -6.55 -10.73
CA SER A 196 17.49 -6.04 -12.01
C SER A 196 19.02 -5.94 -12.08
N ILE A 197 19.68 -5.52 -10.99
CA ILE A 197 21.14 -5.40 -10.93
C ILE A 197 21.77 -6.80 -10.83
N GLN A 198 21.17 -7.69 -10.04
CA GLN A 198 21.60 -9.09 -9.99
C GLN A 198 21.47 -9.79 -11.33
N ALA A 199 20.34 -9.59 -12.03
CA ALA A 199 20.14 -10.13 -13.39
C ALA A 199 21.18 -9.58 -14.37
N MET A 200 21.46 -8.28 -14.32
CA MET A 200 22.49 -7.66 -15.16
C MET A 200 23.89 -8.18 -14.83
N ASN A 201 24.20 -8.37 -13.55
CA ASN A 201 25.47 -8.98 -13.12
C ASN A 201 25.58 -10.45 -13.55
N ALA A 202 24.50 -11.24 -13.41
CA ALA A 202 24.47 -12.63 -13.84
C ALA A 202 24.69 -12.76 -15.36
N LEU A 203 24.13 -11.85 -16.16
CA LEU A 203 24.40 -11.78 -17.60
C LEU A 203 25.85 -11.39 -17.90
N ARG A 204 26.38 -10.41 -17.16
CA ARG A 204 27.74 -9.88 -17.37
C ARG A 204 28.84 -10.86 -16.93
N THR A 205 28.59 -11.65 -15.88
CA THR A 205 29.53 -12.66 -15.37
C THR A 205 29.42 -14.01 -16.06
N GLY A 206 28.46 -14.19 -16.96
CA GLY A 206 28.21 -15.47 -17.63
C GLY A 206 27.45 -16.52 -16.80
N GLN A 207 27.04 -16.20 -15.59
CA GLN A 207 26.25 -17.12 -14.74
C GLN A 207 24.91 -17.52 -15.39
N ALA A 208 24.26 -16.59 -16.08
CA ALA A 208 23.01 -16.87 -16.78
C ALA A 208 23.21 -17.89 -17.92
N GLN A 209 24.36 -17.84 -18.60
CA GLN A 209 24.72 -18.76 -19.67
C GLN A 209 25.06 -20.15 -19.11
N GLN A 210 25.77 -20.22 -17.97
CA GLN A 210 26.05 -21.48 -17.29
C GLN A 210 24.76 -22.16 -16.83
N TYR A 211 23.84 -21.39 -16.23
CA TYR A 211 22.54 -21.90 -15.81
C TYR A 211 21.72 -22.45 -16.99
N HIS A 212 21.75 -21.76 -18.12
CA HIS A 212 21.07 -22.22 -19.34
C HIS A 212 21.65 -23.53 -19.86
N ALA A 213 22.99 -23.64 -19.92
CA ALA A 213 23.67 -24.86 -20.34
C ALA A 213 23.39 -26.05 -19.39
N GLU A 214 23.37 -25.80 -18.06
CA GLU A 214 23.00 -26.83 -17.08
C GLU A 214 21.53 -27.25 -17.19
N PHE A 215 20.65 -26.34 -17.55
CA PHE A 215 19.24 -26.64 -17.76
C PHE A 215 19.04 -27.51 -19.00
N GLU A 216 19.68 -27.16 -20.11
CA GLU A 216 19.65 -27.95 -21.34
C GLU A 216 20.20 -29.38 -21.13
N ALA A 217 21.31 -29.50 -20.42
CA ALA A 217 21.89 -30.80 -20.06
C ALA A 217 21.02 -31.69 -19.15
N ARG A 218 20.00 -31.12 -18.49
CA ARG A 218 19.04 -31.90 -17.69
C ARG A 218 17.79 -32.32 -18.47
N VAL A 219 17.54 -31.69 -19.59
CA VAL A 219 16.36 -31.92 -20.44
C VAL A 219 16.66 -32.97 -21.51
N GLU A 220 17.92 -33.19 -21.86
CA GLU A 220 18.42 -34.32 -22.69
C GLU A 220 18.53 -35.62 -21.85
#